data_03c7ff3115eaf8ab7459cc03012b7e0a
#
_entry.id   03c7ff3115eaf8ab7459cc03012b7e0a
#
_cell.length_a   1.000
_cell.length_b   1.000
_cell.length_c   1.000
_cell.angle_alpha   90.00
_cell.angle_beta   90.00
_cell.angle_gamma   90.00
#
_symmetry.space_group_name_H-M   'P 1'
#
loop_
_entity.id
_entity.type
_entity.pdbx_description
1 polymer ?
#
loop_
_entity_poly.entity_id
_entity_poly.type
_entity_poly.pdbx_seq_one_letter_code
_entity_poly.pdbx_strand_id
1 'polypeptide(L)'
;MMIIRVLTQGQYTVEGNALVELDAMDNSLLDAVEASDEIQFTANLQKVVSFVQTKGVKVPDEELVESDLIIPAPDTSLEEAREMFAGYPRDLT
;
A
#
# COMPACT_ATOMS: atom_id res chain seq x y z
N MET A 1 6.73 8.20 11.50
CA MET A 1 5.32 7.79 11.32
C MET A 1 4.83 8.18 9.94
N MET A 2 4.19 7.26 9.27
CA MET A 2 3.55 7.54 7.98
C MET A 2 2.06 7.26 8.07
N ILE A 3 1.28 8.05 7.32
CA ILE A 3 -0.15 7.83 7.19
C ILE A 3 -0.38 7.14 5.86
N ILE A 4 -0.91 5.92 5.92
CA ILE A 4 -1.12 5.06 4.78
C ILE A 4 -2.63 4.98 4.51
N ARG A 5 -3.04 5.33 3.31
CA ARG A 5 -4.43 5.12 2.88
C ARG A 5 -4.51 3.84 2.06
N VAL A 6 -5.34 2.93 2.52
CA VAL A 6 -5.73 1.77 1.73
C VAL A 6 -7.08 2.09 1.12
N LEU A 7 -7.16 2.21 -0.19
CA LEU A 7 -8.40 2.60 -0.87
C LEU A 7 -9.52 1.64 -0.50
N THR A 8 -10.68 2.18 -0.21
CA THR A 8 -11.88 1.52 0.29
C THR A 8 -11.81 1.03 1.74
N GLN A 9 -10.62 1.04 2.37
CA GLN A 9 -10.44 0.51 3.73
C GLN A 9 -10.13 1.58 4.77
N GLY A 10 -9.74 2.78 4.37
CA GLY A 10 -9.45 3.88 5.27
C GLY A 10 -7.96 4.17 5.43
N GLN A 11 -7.63 4.94 6.45
CA GLN A 11 -6.26 5.39 6.72
C GLN A 11 -5.72 4.73 7.98
N TYR A 12 -4.42 4.49 8.00
CA TYR A 12 -3.71 3.86 9.11
C TYR A 12 -2.39 4.57 9.34
N THR A 13 -1.96 4.65 10.61
CA THR A 13 -0.62 5.14 10.93
C THR A 13 0.30 3.93 11.11
N VAL A 14 1.48 4.01 10.51
CA VAL A 14 2.50 2.95 10.61
C VAL A 14 3.81 3.61 11.00
N GLU A 15 4.57 2.99 11.90
CA GLU A 15 5.84 3.56 12.36
C GLU A 15 6.85 2.48 12.75
N GLY A 16 8.09 2.90 12.96
CA GLY A 16 9.16 2.02 13.44
C GLY A 16 9.55 0.94 12.44
N ASN A 17 9.83 -0.25 12.93
CA ASN A 17 10.23 -1.39 12.10
C ASN A 17 9.17 -1.80 11.09
N ALA A 18 7.91 -1.54 11.41
CA ALA A 18 6.82 -1.83 10.48
C ALA A 18 6.94 -1.05 9.18
N LEU A 19 7.48 0.19 9.24
CA LEU A 19 7.72 0.97 8.02
C LEU A 19 8.79 0.33 7.13
N VAL A 20 9.82 -0.25 7.73
CA VAL A 20 10.88 -0.93 6.98
C VAL A 20 10.30 -2.14 6.24
N GLU A 21 9.50 -2.93 6.93
CA GLU A 21 8.84 -4.09 6.33
C GLU A 21 7.84 -3.68 5.25
N LEU A 22 7.08 -2.62 5.49
CA LEU A 22 6.12 -2.10 4.53
C LEU A 22 6.82 -1.63 3.25
N ASP A 23 7.96 -0.94 3.39
CA ASP A 23 8.73 -0.48 2.24
C ASP A 23 9.17 -1.66 1.36
N ALA A 24 9.67 -2.72 1.98
CA ALA A 24 10.07 -3.92 1.25
C ALA A 24 8.88 -4.58 0.55
N MET A 25 7.74 -4.65 1.21
CA MET A 25 6.52 -5.22 0.63
C MET A 25 6.00 -4.37 -0.53
N ASP A 26 6.04 -3.06 -0.38
CA ASP A 26 5.60 -2.13 -1.43
C ASP A 26 6.50 -2.25 -2.67
N ASN A 27 7.80 -2.37 -2.48
CA ASN A 27 8.73 -2.59 -3.59
C ASN A 27 8.45 -3.90 -4.32
N SER A 28 8.11 -4.96 -3.60
CA SER A 28 7.73 -6.24 -4.19
C SER A 28 6.44 -6.11 -5.01
N LEU A 29 5.50 -5.32 -4.52
CA LEU A 29 4.25 -5.04 -5.22
C LEU A 29 4.52 -4.31 -6.54
N LEU A 30 5.37 -3.27 -6.50
CA LEU A 30 5.75 -2.52 -7.69
C LEU A 30 6.50 -3.40 -8.70
N ASP A 31 7.36 -4.30 -8.24
CA ASP A 31 8.05 -5.24 -9.10
C ASP A 31 7.07 -6.15 -9.85
N ALA A 32 6.03 -6.62 -9.17
CA ALA A 32 5.01 -7.44 -9.80
C ALA A 32 4.24 -6.66 -10.87
N VAL A 33 3.97 -5.38 -10.64
CA VAL A 33 3.34 -4.50 -11.63
C VAL A 33 4.23 -4.35 -12.85
N GLU A 34 5.51 -4.06 -12.65
CA GLU A 34 6.48 -3.90 -13.75
C GLU A 34 6.65 -5.18 -14.56
N ALA A 35 6.63 -6.33 -13.89
CA ALA A 35 6.77 -7.63 -14.54
C ALA A 35 5.48 -8.12 -15.16
N SER A 36 4.37 -7.42 -14.97
CA SER A 36 3.04 -7.84 -15.41
C SER A 36 2.65 -9.21 -14.86
N ASP A 37 3.09 -9.50 -13.64
CA ASP A 37 2.81 -10.77 -12.97
C ASP A 37 1.55 -10.63 -12.12
N GLU A 38 0.41 -10.96 -12.69
CA GLU A 38 -0.89 -10.80 -12.05
C GLU A 38 -1.03 -11.65 -10.78
N ILE A 39 -0.50 -12.85 -10.80
CA ILE A 39 -0.58 -13.76 -9.64
C ILE A 39 0.21 -13.18 -8.46
N GLN A 40 1.44 -12.75 -8.71
CA GLN A 40 2.28 -12.14 -7.68
C GLN A 40 1.71 -10.80 -7.22
N PHE A 41 1.19 -10.02 -8.15
CA PHE A 41 0.56 -8.75 -7.81
C PHE A 41 -0.59 -8.96 -6.83
N THR A 42 -1.50 -9.86 -7.14
CA THR A 42 -2.67 -10.12 -6.30
C THR A 42 -2.24 -10.62 -4.91
N ALA A 43 -1.31 -11.58 -4.87
CA ALA A 43 -0.80 -12.12 -3.60
C ALA A 43 -0.12 -11.05 -2.76
N ASN A 44 0.74 -10.23 -3.39
CA ASN A 44 1.47 -9.19 -2.69
C ASN A 44 0.54 -8.08 -2.20
N LEU A 45 -0.47 -7.73 -2.99
CA LEU A 45 -1.44 -6.72 -2.58
C LEU A 45 -2.21 -7.16 -1.34
N GLN A 46 -2.66 -8.42 -1.30
CA GLN A 46 -3.34 -8.96 -0.13
C GLN A 46 -2.45 -8.90 1.11
N LYS A 47 -1.18 -9.24 0.96
CA LYS A 47 -0.21 -9.18 2.06
C LYS A 47 0.00 -7.77 2.56
N VAL A 48 0.16 -6.80 1.66
CA VAL A 48 0.37 -5.40 2.02
C VAL A 48 -0.84 -4.85 2.78
N VAL A 49 -2.04 -5.09 2.27
CA VAL A 49 -3.26 -4.61 2.91
C VAL A 49 -3.40 -5.22 4.31
N SER A 50 -3.25 -6.54 4.43
CA SER A 50 -3.31 -7.22 5.73
C SER A 50 -2.26 -6.69 6.69
N PHE A 51 -1.04 -6.45 6.20
CA PHE A 51 0.05 -5.94 7.03
C PHE A 51 -0.30 -4.57 7.61
N VAL A 52 -0.77 -3.66 6.77
CA VAL A 52 -1.15 -2.31 7.22
C VAL A 52 -2.27 -2.38 8.23
N GLN A 53 -3.27 -3.21 8.00
CA GLN A 53 -4.40 -3.34 8.92
C GLN A 53 -4.01 -3.98 10.26
N THR A 54 -3.03 -4.89 10.24
CA THR A 54 -2.58 -5.60 11.44
C THR A 54 -1.57 -4.79 12.25
N LYS A 55 -0.60 -4.17 11.58
CA LYS A 55 0.50 -3.45 12.23
C LYS A 55 0.25 -1.97 12.40
N GLY A 56 -0.67 -1.41 11.62
CA GLY A 56 -1.01 -0.01 11.70
C GLY A 56 -2.10 0.24 12.73
N VAL A 57 -2.30 1.53 13.05
CA VAL A 57 -3.39 1.98 13.91
C VAL A 57 -4.36 2.75 13.04
N LYS A 58 -5.61 2.34 13.04
CA LYS A 58 -6.61 2.99 12.19
C LYS A 58 -6.85 4.43 12.64
N VAL A 59 -6.84 5.33 11.66
CA VAL A 59 -7.19 6.74 11.89
C VAL A 59 -8.71 6.86 11.85
N PRO A 60 -9.33 7.54 12.83
CA PRO A 60 -10.78 7.75 12.79
C PRO A 60 -11.22 8.44 11.50
N ASP A 61 -12.34 8.02 10.95
CA ASP A 61 -12.83 8.54 9.67
C ASP A 61 -13.14 10.04 9.70
N GLU A 62 -13.49 10.57 10.87
CA GLU A 62 -13.77 12.00 11.05
C GLU A 62 -12.50 12.86 11.07
N GLU A 63 -11.33 12.28 11.20
CA GLU A 63 -10.08 13.03 11.15
C GLU A 63 -9.68 13.30 9.71
N LEU A 64 -9.44 14.57 9.39
CA LEU A 64 -9.03 14.99 8.05
C LEU A 64 -7.51 15.11 8.01
N VAL A 65 -6.84 14.03 7.61
CA VAL A 65 -5.38 14.01 7.50
C VAL A 65 -4.97 13.61 6.09
N GLU A 66 -3.83 14.13 5.65
CA GLU A 66 -3.28 13.77 4.35
C GLU A 66 -2.54 12.44 4.44
N SER A 67 -2.66 11.64 3.39
CA SER A 67 -1.95 10.36 3.31
C SER A 67 -0.56 10.57 2.74
N ASP A 68 0.42 9.91 3.34
CA ASP A 68 1.80 9.91 2.83
C ASP A 68 1.98 8.86 1.74
N LEU A 69 1.17 7.81 1.77
CA LEU A 69 1.22 6.71 0.80
C LEU A 69 -0.20 6.22 0.55
N ILE A 70 -0.48 5.89 -0.71
CA ILE A 70 -1.77 5.33 -1.10
C ILE A 70 -1.55 3.92 -1.64
N ILE A 71 -2.26 2.96 -1.06
CA ILE A 71 -2.22 1.55 -1.48
C ILE A 71 -3.54 1.22 -2.16
N PRO A 72 -3.51 0.49 -3.29
CA PRO A 72 -4.73 0.10 -3.97
C PRO A 72 -5.68 -0.70 -3.09
N ALA A 73 -6.96 -0.68 -3.42
CA ALA A 73 -7.95 -1.53 -2.76
C ALA A 73 -7.59 -3.00 -2.96
N PRO A 74 -7.96 -3.88 -2.02
CA PRO A 74 -7.56 -5.30 -2.10
C PRO A 74 -8.04 -6.02 -3.35
N ASP A 75 -9.08 -5.51 -4.01
CA ASP A 75 -9.65 -6.09 -5.22
C ASP A 75 -9.19 -5.40 -6.50
N THR A 76 -8.20 -4.53 -6.43
CA THR A 76 -7.68 -3.81 -7.59
C THR A 76 -7.02 -4.78 -8.56
N SER A 77 -7.30 -4.61 -9.85
CA SER A 77 -6.67 -5.42 -10.90
C SER A 77 -5.25 -4.90 -11.20
N LEU A 78 -4.45 -5.75 -11.82
CA LEU A 78 -3.10 -5.36 -12.26
C LEU A 78 -3.15 -4.16 -13.22
N GLU A 79 -4.11 -4.17 -14.14
CA GLU A 79 -4.26 -3.11 -15.12
C GLU A 79 -4.59 -1.77 -14.47
N GLU A 80 -5.51 -1.78 -13.50
CA GLU A 80 -5.85 -0.58 -12.73
C GLU A 80 -4.64 -0.08 -11.93
N ALA A 81 -3.89 -0.99 -11.33
CA ALA A 81 -2.72 -0.66 -10.54
C ALA A 81 -1.63 -0.01 -11.40
N ARG A 82 -1.47 -0.44 -12.64
CA ARG A 82 -0.50 0.16 -13.55
C ARG A 82 -0.76 1.64 -13.75
N GLU A 83 -2.01 2.02 -13.89
CA GLU A 83 -2.38 3.43 -14.04
C GLU A 83 -2.12 4.20 -12.76
N MET A 84 -2.42 3.61 -11.61
CA MET A 84 -2.18 4.25 -10.32
C MET A 84 -0.69 4.48 -10.06
N PHE A 85 0.14 3.52 -10.46
CA PHE A 85 1.57 3.57 -10.18
C PHE A 85 2.39 4.29 -11.25
N ALA A 86 1.76 4.76 -12.32
CA ALA A 86 2.45 5.60 -13.30
C ALA A 86 2.98 6.84 -12.60
N GLY A 87 4.30 7.04 -12.58
CA GLY A 87 4.93 8.15 -11.88
C GLY A 87 5.03 7.99 -10.38
N TYR A 88 4.62 6.86 -9.84
CA TYR A 88 4.66 6.58 -8.41
C TYR A 88 6.11 6.38 -7.94
N PRO A 89 6.54 7.03 -6.85
CA PRO A 89 7.90 6.84 -6.37
C PRO A 89 8.09 5.44 -5.77
N ARG A 90 9.18 4.78 -6.10
CA ARG A 90 9.48 3.45 -5.57
C ARG A 90 9.96 3.50 -4.13
N ASP A 91 10.59 4.60 -3.75
CA ASP A 91 11.14 4.78 -2.42
C ASP A 91 10.16 5.54 -1.52
N LEU A 92 9.92 5.01 -0.34
CA LEU A 92 9.07 5.66 0.65
C LEU A 92 9.84 6.64 1.54
N THR A 93 11.15 6.66 1.40
CA THR A 93 12.01 7.55 2.20
C THR A 93 12.37 8.81 1.46
#